data_0656a7922ab7764e4053b9308f649e1c
#
_entry.id   0656a7922ab7764e4053b9308f649e1c
#
_cell.length_a   1.000
_cell.length_b   1.000
_cell.length_c   1.000
_cell.angle_alpha   90.00
_cell.angle_beta   90.00
_cell.angle_gamma   90.00
#
_symmetry.space_group_name_H-M   'P 1'
#
loop_
_entity.id
_entity.type
_entity.pdbx_description
1 polymer ?
#
loop_
_entity_poly.entity_id
_entity_poly.type
_entity_poly.pdbx_seq_one_letter_code
_entity_poly.pdbx_strand_id
1 'polypeptide(L)'
;MNTTATVQRRSWPRTRLAALFATLCLLLAACSPAAAEDGPIKIGTSLPLTGQISQPGNEAKRGYEVWAELVNENGGLLGRPVQLIIKDDASDQNTVVSDYNALISSDRVDLLAGTYTSLLNLPASAIAERNKKLFVEPAGGSPQMFNRGFRYLFFTQQAMADQSGVAFANWVANLPPDQRPKTAAYPSIDDPFAEPAVAAMRGILEQAGIQTVYESTYAIDTRNFDTIAAGLKNSNPDLVVHGAGFEDGVGMVRAMRTANVQPKLLYQMGAPGMGEQYAQAIGPENTEGIFFSVSHTPDAATSGNAEFVNRYRQKYNAEPPEDAAEAFATGQVIQAAVQGAGNVKDQTAMADWLRQNSVETVLGKLSWNDNGSPNGSFPIGQWQGGKVKLVLPEPTAQSPVIPGWRPGGQ
;
A
#
# COMPACT_ATOMS: atom_id res chain seq x y z
N MET A 1 -103.84 -17.02 8.91
CA MET A 1 -103.01 -17.74 7.91
C MET A 1 -101.55 -17.31 8.11
N ASN A 2 -100.83 -18.10 8.89
CA ASN A 2 -99.46 -17.89 9.23
C ASN A 2 -98.55 -18.65 8.26
N THR A 3 -97.67 -17.97 7.56
CA THR A 3 -96.61 -18.61 6.78
C THR A 3 -95.26 -18.26 7.40
N THR A 4 -94.68 -19.25 8.04
CA THR A 4 -93.33 -19.20 8.62
C THR A 4 -92.26 -19.47 7.56
N ALA A 5 -91.34 -18.54 7.30
CA ALA A 5 -90.22 -18.74 6.39
C ALA A 5 -89.03 -19.28 7.18
N THR A 6 -88.57 -20.47 6.78
CA THR A 6 -87.41 -21.15 7.37
C THR A 6 -86.14 -20.69 6.70
N VAL A 7 -85.18 -20.06 7.46
CA VAL A 7 -83.84 -19.63 7.00
C VAL A 7 -82.92 -20.83 7.13
N GLN A 8 -82.50 -21.40 6.03
CA GLN A 8 -81.44 -22.42 5.96
C GLN A 8 -80.05 -21.79 6.11
N ARG A 9 -79.36 -21.98 7.24
CA ARG A 9 -77.99 -21.65 7.42
C ARG A 9 -77.07 -22.69 6.75
N ARG A 10 -76.37 -22.27 5.69
CA ARG A 10 -75.28 -23.07 5.07
C ARG A 10 -74.05 -23.02 5.97
N SER A 11 -73.64 -24.10 6.60
CA SER A 11 -72.44 -24.32 7.30
C SER A 11 -71.34 -24.65 6.27
N TRP A 12 -70.33 -23.74 6.13
CA TRP A 12 -69.07 -24.04 5.39
C TRP A 12 -68.18 -24.93 6.23
N PRO A 13 -67.58 -25.99 5.67
CA PRO A 13 -66.74 -26.89 6.45
C PRO A 13 -65.41 -26.18 6.88
N ARG A 14 -65.22 -26.03 8.19
CA ARG A 14 -64.05 -25.49 8.88
C ARG A 14 -62.75 -26.18 8.48
N THR A 15 -62.76 -27.32 7.86
CA THR A 15 -61.60 -28.13 7.41
C THR A 15 -60.85 -27.54 6.20
N ARG A 16 -61.46 -26.70 5.35
CA ARG A 16 -60.77 -26.10 4.18
C ARG A 16 -59.95 -24.85 4.55
N LEU A 17 -60.25 -24.13 5.63
CA LEU A 17 -59.48 -22.99 6.08
C LEU A 17 -58.18 -23.43 6.78
N ALA A 18 -58.23 -24.54 7.53
CA ALA A 18 -57.02 -25.07 8.23
C ALA A 18 -55.97 -25.60 7.23
N ALA A 19 -56.41 -26.18 6.09
CA ALA A 19 -55.48 -26.65 5.08
C ALA A 19 -54.77 -25.52 4.31
N LEU A 20 -55.43 -24.39 4.04
CA LEU A 20 -54.85 -23.23 3.39
C LEU A 20 -53.82 -22.48 4.30
N PHE A 21 -54.09 -22.43 5.61
CA PHE A 21 -53.12 -21.83 6.55
C PHE A 21 -51.90 -22.72 6.76
N ALA A 22 -52.04 -24.03 6.79
CA ALA A 22 -50.90 -24.96 6.89
C ALA A 22 -50.03 -24.94 5.63
N THR A 23 -50.59 -24.76 4.44
CA THR A 23 -49.82 -24.67 3.17
C THR A 23 -49.08 -23.30 3.06
N LEU A 24 -49.67 -22.23 3.56
CA LEU A 24 -49.05 -20.90 3.57
C LEU A 24 -47.89 -20.81 4.58
N CYS A 25 -47.98 -21.47 5.74
CA CYS A 25 -46.92 -21.57 6.70
C CYS A 25 -45.74 -22.44 6.21
N LEU A 26 -46.00 -23.48 5.41
CA LEU A 26 -44.94 -24.30 4.80
C LEU A 26 -44.18 -23.57 3.66
N LEU A 27 -44.87 -22.67 2.95
CA LEU A 27 -44.22 -21.84 1.91
C LEU A 27 -43.39 -20.69 2.49
N LEU A 28 -43.68 -20.20 3.70
CA LEU A 28 -42.90 -19.20 4.40
C LEU A 28 -41.67 -19.80 5.11
N ALA A 29 -41.64 -21.07 5.44
CA ALA A 29 -40.49 -21.76 6.01
C ALA A 29 -39.43 -22.13 4.97
N ALA A 30 -39.73 -22.09 3.67
CA ALA A 30 -38.78 -22.39 2.60
C ALA A 30 -37.90 -21.19 2.18
N CYS A 31 -38.14 -19.99 2.74
CA CYS A 31 -37.33 -18.80 2.53
C CYS A 31 -36.50 -18.43 3.76
N SER A 32 -36.12 -19.38 4.60
CA SER A 32 -35.00 -19.15 5.50
C SER A 32 -33.78 -19.02 4.62
N PRO A 33 -33.03 -17.88 4.65
CA PRO A 33 -31.73 -17.85 4.02
C PRO A 33 -30.94 -19.00 4.64
N ALA A 34 -30.39 -19.88 3.81
CA ALA A 34 -29.46 -20.90 4.25
C ALA A 34 -28.43 -20.15 5.10
N ALA A 35 -28.39 -20.45 6.40
CA ALA A 35 -27.38 -19.90 7.28
C ALA A 35 -26.05 -20.24 6.60
N ALA A 36 -25.27 -19.22 6.29
CA ALA A 36 -23.95 -19.40 5.71
C ALA A 36 -23.19 -20.36 6.63
N GLU A 37 -22.98 -21.61 6.18
CA GLU A 37 -22.25 -22.65 6.93
C GLU A 37 -20.77 -22.26 7.14
N ASP A 38 -20.32 -21.21 6.47
CA ASP A 38 -18.94 -20.73 6.54
C ASP A 38 -18.85 -19.53 7.50
N GLY A 39 -18.01 -19.65 8.55
CA GLY A 39 -17.64 -18.57 9.47
C GLY A 39 -16.99 -17.37 8.74
N PRO A 40 -16.30 -16.47 9.46
CA PRO A 40 -15.65 -15.31 8.87
C PRO A 40 -14.62 -15.73 7.81
N ILE A 41 -14.45 -14.89 6.78
CA ILE A 41 -13.32 -15.01 5.85
C ILE A 41 -12.06 -14.52 6.57
N LYS A 42 -11.12 -15.43 6.78
CA LYS A 42 -9.87 -15.15 7.48
C LYS A 42 -8.82 -14.66 6.50
N ILE A 43 -8.26 -13.49 6.74
CA ILE A 43 -7.15 -12.93 5.97
C ILE A 43 -5.94 -12.80 6.89
N GLY A 44 -4.86 -13.50 6.54
CA GLY A 44 -3.64 -13.53 7.33
C GLY A 44 -2.55 -12.63 6.78
N THR A 45 -1.85 -11.93 7.65
CA THR A 45 -0.63 -11.19 7.36
C THR A 45 0.33 -11.26 8.53
N SER A 46 1.62 -11.12 8.26
CA SER A 46 2.66 -10.85 9.26
C SER A 46 3.21 -9.47 8.95
N LEU A 47 3.36 -8.61 9.95
CA LEU A 47 3.80 -7.22 9.79
C LEU A 47 4.94 -6.93 10.77
N PRO A 48 5.88 -6.06 10.43
CA PRO A 48 6.90 -5.62 11.36
C PRO A 48 6.30 -4.63 12.37
N LEU A 49 5.61 -5.14 13.40
CA LEU A 49 5.00 -4.31 14.44
C LEU A 49 6.03 -3.85 15.47
N THR A 50 7.13 -4.60 15.58
CA THR A 50 8.32 -4.27 16.35
C THR A 50 9.58 -4.34 15.49
N GLY A 51 10.73 -3.89 16.03
CA GLY A 51 12.01 -3.91 15.28
C GLY A 51 12.25 -2.67 14.43
N GLN A 52 13.15 -2.79 13.44
CA GLN A 52 13.75 -1.69 12.70
C GLN A 52 12.78 -0.94 11.77
N ILE A 53 11.79 -1.65 11.24
CA ILE A 53 10.81 -1.12 10.28
C ILE A 53 9.40 -1.10 10.89
N SER A 54 9.33 -0.95 12.22
CA SER A 54 8.05 -1.01 12.95
C SER A 54 7.13 0.17 12.67
N GLN A 55 7.66 1.34 12.36
CA GLN A 55 6.84 2.53 12.12
C GLN A 55 5.92 2.32 10.90
N PRO A 56 6.41 2.03 9.68
CA PRO A 56 5.55 1.74 8.53
C PRO A 56 4.72 0.46 8.71
N GLY A 57 5.24 -0.56 9.39
CA GLY A 57 4.48 -1.78 9.70
C GLY A 57 3.22 -1.53 10.55
N ASN A 58 3.31 -0.64 11.53
CA ASN A 58 2.16 -0.24 12.33
C ASN A 58 1.15 0.59 11.50
N GLU A 59 1.60 1.43 10.58
CA GLU A 59 0.70 2.15 9.69
C GLU A 59 0.01 1.22 8.69
N ALA A 60 0.73 0.24 8.14
CA ALA A 60 0.12 -0.80 7.30
C ALA A 60 -0.98 -1.58 8.07
N LYS A 61 -0.73 -1.94 9.34
CA LYS A 61 -1.75 -2.55 10.20
C LYS A 61 -3.01 -1.68 10.30
N ARG A 62 -2.85 -0.37 10.54
CA ARG A 62 -3.97 0.58 10.62
C ARG A 62 -4.76 0.63 9.31
N GLY A 63 -4.08 0.62 8.16
CA GLY A 63 -4.72 0.57 6.86
C GLY A 63 -5.57 -0.69 6.66
N TYR A 64 -5.04 -1.86 6.97
CA TYR A 64 -5.79 -3.14 6.92
C TYR A 64 -6.99 -3.13 7.86
N GLU A 65 -6.83 -2.61 9.08
CA GLU A 65 -7.92 -2.54 10.06
C GLU A 65 -9.06 -1.63 9.57
N VAL A 66 -8.75 -0.45 9.02
CA VAL A 66 -9.77 0.47 8.48
C VAL A 66 -10.51 -0.17 7.30
N TRP A 67 -9.79 -0.85 6.39
CA TRP A 67 -10.41 -1.57 5.30
C TRP A 67 -11.36 -2.67 5.79
N ALA A 68 -10.91 -3.51 6.71
CA ALA A 68 -11.72 -4.62 7.22
C ALA A 68 -12.99 -4.15 7.95
N GLU A 69 -12.90 -3.05 8.70
CA GLU A 69 -14.05 -2.43 9.36
C GLU A 69 -15.07 -1.94 8.33
N LEU A 70 -14.64 -1.17 7.32
CA LEU A 70 -15.52 -0.65 6.27
C LEU A 70 -16.19 -1.78 5.48
N VAL A 71 -15.43 -2.83 5.12
CA VAL A 71 -16.00 -3.99 4.44
C VAL A 71 -17.05 -4.69 5.31
N ASN A 72 -16.79 -4.87 6.60
CA ASN A 72 -17.73 -5.54 7.51
C ASN A 72 -18.99 -4.71 7.75
N GLU A 73 -18.88 -3.39 7.87
CA GLU A 73 -20.02 -2.48 7.96
C GLU A 73 -20.91 -2.55 6.70
N ASN A 74 -20.31 -2.82 5.54
CA ASN A 74 -20.98 -2.96 4.25
C ASN A 74 -21.43 -4.42 3.94
N GLY A 75 -21.50 -5.30 4.94
CA GLY A 75 -22.01 -6.67 4.80
C GLY A 75 -20.95 -7.73 4.51
N GLY A 76 -19.67 -7.39 4.59
CA GLY A 76 -18.55 -8.33 4.43
C GLY A 76 -18.23 -8.69 2.99
N LEU A 77 -17.41 -9.72 2.81
CA LEU A 77 -17.10 -10.29 1.50
C LEU A 77 -18.03 -11.47 1.23
N LEU A 78 -18.74 -11.45 0.10
CA LEU A 78 -19.73 -12.48 -0.27
C LEU A 78 -20.75 -12.75 0.87
N GLY A 79 -21.15 -11.72 1.63
CA GLY A 79 -22.07 -11.84 2.75
C GLY A 79 -21.46 -12.42 4.03
N ARG A 80 -20.13 -12.58 4.12
CA ARG A 80 -19.40 -13.11 5.27
C ARG A 80 -18.50 -12.03 5.87
N PRO A 81 -18.42 -11.91 7.20
CA PRO A 81 -17.50 -10.94 7.81
C PRO A 81 -16.03 -11.30 7.54
N VAL A 82 -15.20 -10.27 7.39
CA VAL A 82 -13.74 -10.39 7.29
C VAL A 82 -13.15 -10.41 8.70
N GLN A 83 -12.22 -11.34 8.94
CA GLN A 83 -11.40 -11.43 10.14
C GLN A 83 -9.92 -11.34 9.77
N LEU A 84 -9.23 -10.30 10.23
CA LEU A 84 -7.79 -10.19 10.10
C LEU A 84 -7.09 -11.04 11.17
N ILE A 85 -6.05 -11.76 10.75
CA ILE A 85 -5.11 -12.47 11.63
C ILE A 85 -3.73 -11.88 11.36
N ILE A 86 -3.28 -11.03 12.28
CA ILE A 86 -2.04 -10.28 12.15
C ILE A 86 -1.01 -10.82 13.14
N LYS A 87 0.19 -11.16 12.64
CA LYS A 87 1.34 -11.56 13.43
C LYS A 87 2.40 -10.46 13.41
N ASP A 88 3.30 -10.46 14.38
CA ASP A 88 4.45 -9.56 14.44
C ASP A 88 5.70 -10.32 13.99
N ASP A 89 6.28 -9.91 12.86
CA ASP A 89 7.52 -10.52 12.35
C ASP A 89 8.79 -9.92 12.96
N ALA A 90 8.64 -8.93 13.82
CA ALA A 90 9.73 -8.23 14.48
C ALA A 90 10.81 -7.70 13.50
N SER A 91 10.44 -7.42 12.26
CA SER A 91 11.34 -7.00 11.17
C SER A 91 12.36 -8.09 10.78
N ASP A 92 12.05 -9.37 11.01
CA ASP A 92 12.94 -10.51 10.80
C ASP A 92 12.41 -11.49 9.74
N GLN A 93 13.23 -11.81 8.74
CA GLN A 93 12.85 -12.71 7.63
C GLN A 93 12.52 -14.13 8.06
N ASN A 94 13.20 -14.67 9.10
CA ASN A 94 12.95 -16.03 9.57
C ASN A 94 11.62 -16.09 10.31
N THR A 95 11.29 -15.04 11.05
CA THR A 95 9.99 -14.91 11.71
C THR A 95 8.87 -14.81 10.68
N VAL A 96 9.02 -14.02 9.61
CA VAL A 96 8.09 -14.00 8.45
C VAL A 96 7.84 -15.41 7.91
N VAL A 97 8.91 -16.19 7.68
CA VAL A 97 8.79 -17.58 7.20
C VAL A 97 7.95 -18.43 8.14
N SER A 98 8.20 -18.33 9.44
CA SER A 98 7.47 -19.06 10.48
C SER A 98 6.00 -18.67 10.51
N ASP A 99 5.73 -17.35 10.45
CA ASP A 99 4.40 -16.78 10.54
C ASP A 99 3.51 -17.16 9.36
N TYR A 100 3.99 -17.02 8.10
CA TYR A 100 3.20 -17.41 6.94
C TYR A 100 2.93 -18.91 6.87
N ASN A 101 3.88 -19.75 7.31
CA ASN A 101 3.60 -21.19 7.47
C ASN A 101 2.52 -21.44 8.54
N ALA A 102 2.55 -20.74 9.67
CA ALA A 102 1.55 -20.86 10.72
C ALA A 102 0.17 -20.33 10.29
N LEU A 103 0.11 -19.18 9.61
CA LEU A 103 -1.12 -18.62 9.05
C LEU A 103 -1.83 -19.63 8.14
N ILE A 104 -1.08 -20.36 7.31
CA ILE A 104 -1.63 -21.37 6.39
C ILE A 104 -2.03 -22.64 7.13
N SER A 105 -1.13 -23.21 7.95
CA SER A 105 -1.28 -24.57 8.50
C SER A 105 -2.10 -24.60 9.80
N SER A 106 -1.86 -23.66 10.71
CA SER A 106 -2.43 -23.62 12.06
C SER A 106 -3.66 -22.72 12.12
N ASP A 107 -3.56 -21.49 11.64
CA ASP A 107 -4.65 -20.50 11.66
C ASP A 107 -5.66 -20.77 10.54
N ARG A 108 -5.24 -21.49 9.49
CA ARG A 108 -6.07 -21.89 8.34
C ARG A 108 -6.77 -20.71 7.69
N VAL A 109 -5.98 -19.69 7.36
CA VAL A 109 -6.50 -18.49 6.70
C VAL A 109 -6.96 -18.82 5.28
N ASP A 110 -8.03 -18.16 4.85
CA ASP A 110 -8.57 -18.30 3.50
C ASP A 110 -7.64 -17.59 2.48
N LEU A 111 -7.17 -16.39 2.83
CA LEU A 111 -6.38 -15.51 1.98
C LEU A 111 -5.17 -14.97 2.71
N LEU A 112 -4.16 -14.53 1.96
CA LEU A 112 -2.96 -13.91 2.49
C LEU A 112 -2.84 -12.48 1.98
N ALA A 113 -2.52 -11.56 2.89
CA ALA A 113 -2.03 -10.23 2.56
C ALA A 113 -0.53 -10.16 2.83
N GLY A 114 0.17 -9.29 2.11
CA GLY A 114 1.61 -9.11 2.26
C GLY A 114 2.01 -8.36 3.52
N THR A 115 3.29 -8.44 3.81
CA THR A 115 3.99 -7.70 4.84
C THR A 115 4.55 -6.37 4.28
N TYR A 116 5.45 -5.75 5.00
CA TYR A 116 6.10 -4.51 4.60
C TYR A 116 7.54 -4.79 4.11
N THR A 117 7.98 -4.02 3.11
CA THR A 117 9.23 -4.08 2.34
C THR A 117 9.40 -5.32 1.45
N SER A 118 10.20 -5.16 0.40
CA SER A 118 10.62 -6.28 -0.45
C SER A 118 11.40 -7.33 0.32
N LEU A 119 12.21 -6.90 1.32
CA LEU A 119 13.02 -7.77 2.15
C LEU A 119 12.19 -8.88 2.83
N LEU A 120 11.03 -8.51 3.38
CA LEU A 120 10.14 -9.43 4.09
C LEU A 120 9.14 -10.12 3.13
N ASN A 121 8.70 -9.44 2.07
CA ASN A 121 7.80 -10.01 1.07
C ASN A 121 8.48 -11.09 0.19
N LEU A 122 9.80 -11.03 0.00
CA LEU A 122 10.56 -12.05 -0.75
C LEU A 122 10.34 -13.48 -0.22
N PRO A 123 10.59 -13.78 1.07
CA PRO A 123 10.30 -15.10 1.63
C PRO A 123 8.79 -15.38 1.78
N ALA A 124 7.97 -14.39 2.16
CA ALA A 124 6.53 -14.55 2.34
C ALA A 124 5.84 -15.02 1.05
N SER A 125 6.11 -14.34 -0.07
CA SER A 125 5.54 -14.68 -1.38
C SER A 125 5.98 -16.05 -1.88
N ALA A 126 7.19 -16.52 -1.54
CA ALA A 126 7.64 -17.89 -1.88
C ALA A 126 6.84 -18.97 -1.13
N ILE A 127 6.44 -18.68 0.13
CA ILE A 127 5.57 -19.58 0.90
C ILE A 127 4.17 -19.59 0.31
N ALA A 128 3.61 -18.42 -0.03
CA ALA A 128 2.31 -18.30 -0.65
C ALA A 128 2.26 -19.06 -2.00
N GLU A 129 3.25 -18.86 -2.86
CA GLU A 129 3.36 -19.54 -4.17
C GLU A 129 3.40 -21.06 -4.02
N ARG A 130 4.26 -21.59 -3.13
CA ARG A 130 4.36 -23.03 -2.87
C ARG A 130 3.05 -23.64 -2.41
N ASN A 131 2.24 -22.89 -1.67
CA ASN A 131 0.94 -23.31 -1.16
C ASN A 131 -0.21 -22.92 -2.10
N LYS A 132 0.09 -22.34 -3.27
CA LYS A 132 -0.91 -21.86 -4.25
C LYS A 132 -1.94 -20.93 -3.62
N LYS A 133 -1.49 -20.00 -2.78
CA LYS A 133 -2.31 -18.98 -2.12
C LYS A 133 -2.12 -17.64 -2.81
N LEU A 134 -3.22 -16.96 -3.15
CA LEU A 134 -3.17 -15.58 -3.60
C LEU A 134 -2.45 -14.74 -2.54
N PHE A 135 -1.49 -13.96 -3.00
CA PHE A 135 -0.66 -13.09 -2.18
C PHE A 135 -0.67 -11.69 -2.79
N VAL A 136 -1.43 -10.80 -2.18
CA VAL A 136 -1.51 -9.39 -2.56
C VAL A 136 -0.76 -8.58 -1.51
N GLU A 137 0.21 -7.77 -1.95
CA GLU A 137 1.12 -7.13 -1.00
C GLU A 137 1.25 -5.62 -1.26
N PRO A 138 1.44 -4.80 -0.19
CA PRO A 138 1.41 -3.34 -0.27
C PRO A 138 2.75 -2.71 -0.65
N ALA A 139 3.90 -3.33 -0.32
CA ALA A 139 5.18 -2.62 -0.20
C ALA A 139 6.42 -3.41 -0.68
N GLY A 140 6.26 -4.34 -1.63
CA GLY A 140 7.33 -5.23 -2.11
C GLY A 140 7.66 -5.04 -3.59
N GLY A 141 8.07 -3.86 -4.02
CA GLY A 141 8.26 -3.52 -5.43
C GLY A 141 9.58 -3.96 -6.07
N SER A 142 10.41 -4.80 -5.41
CA SER A 142 11.68 -5.25 -6.00
C SER A 142 11.46 -6.09 -7.27
N PRO A 143 12.16 -5.81 -8.39
CA PRO A 143 12.14 -6.66 -9.58
C PRO A 143 12.49 -8.13 -9.28
N GLN A 144 13.30 -8.41 -8.27
CA GLN A 144 13.63 -9.78 -7.84
C GLN A 144 12.38 -10.59 -7.46
N MET A 145 11.33 -9.96 -6.94
CA MET A 145 10.09 -10.63 -6.55
C MET A 145 9.33 -11.15 -7.77
N PHE A 146 9.29 -10.36 -8.86
CA PHE A 146 8.43 -10.59 -10.02
C PHE A 146 9.13 -11.35 -11.17
N ASN A 147 10.45 -11.57 -11.06
CA ASN A 147 11.24 -12.33 -12.04
C ASN A 147 11.32 -13.83 -11.70
N ARG A 148 10.61 -14.31 -10.68
CA ARG A 148 10.62 -15.70 -10.20
C ARG A 148 9.58 -16.61 -10.88
N GLY A 149 8.75 -16.07 -11.77
CA GLY A 149 7.68 -16.80 -12.45
C GLY A 149 6.52 -17.18 -11.54
N PHE A 150 6.28 -16.46 -10.46
CA PHE A 150 5.20 -16.71 -9.52
C PHE A 150 3.84 -16.33 -10.13
N ARG A 151 2.84 -17.18 -9.83
CA ARG A 151 1.49 -17.00 -10.34
C ARG A 151 0.58 -16.24 -9.38
N TYR A 152 0.81 -16.35 -8.09
CA TYR A 152 -0.14 -15.91 -7.05
C TYR A 152 0.27 -14.58 -6.41
N LEU A 153 1.37 -13.96 -6.83
CA LEU A 153 1.90 -12.69 -6.32
C LEU A 153 1.34 -11.51 -7.11
N PHE A 154 0.87 -10.46 -6.39
CA PHE A 154 0.42 -9.18 -6.94
C PHE A 154 0.86 -8.03 -6.05
N PHE A 155 1.43 -6.99 -6.65
CA PHE A 155 1.86 -5.78 -5.94
C PHE A 155 0.81 -4.67 -6.07
N THR A 156 0.39 -4.11 -4.94
CA THR A 156 -0.65 -3.08 -4.87
C THR A 156 -0.02 -1.69 -4.88
N GLN A 157 0.59 -1.33 -5.98
CA GLN A 157 1.19 -0.02 -6.22
C GLN A 157 1.01 0.39 -7.68
N GLN A 158 1.34 1.65 -7.99
CA GLN A 158 1.27 2.17 -9.35
C GLN A 158 2.37 1.61 -10.25
N ALA A 159 3.57 1.35 -9.68
CA ALA A 159 4.72 0.87 -10.45
C ALA A 159 5.70 0.07 -9.57
N MET A 160 6.69 -0.54 -10.22
CA MET A 160 7.78 -1.26 -9.57
C MET A 160 8.82 -0.31 -8.96
N ALA A 161 9.67 -0.84 -8.06
CA ALA A 161 10.70 -0.06 -7.38
C ALA A 161 11.68 0.64 -8.34
N ASP A 162 12.09 -0.04 -9.42
CA ASP A 162 12.98 0.51 -10.44
C ASP A 162 12.36 1.64 -11.27
N GLN A 163 11.06 1.88 -11.12
CA GLN A 163 10.35 3.04 -11.68
C GLN A 163 10.22 4.19 -10.66
N SER A 164 10.56 3.94 -9.39
CA SER A 164 10.54 4.99 -8.36
C SER A 164 11.59 6.05 -8.67
N GLY A 165 11.16 7.32 -8.72
CA GLY A 165 12.01 8.45 -9.03
C GLY A 165 12.39 8.62 -10.52
N VAL A 166 12.01 7.70 -11.41
CA VAL A 166 12.32 7.80 -12.85
C VAL A 166 11.76 9.09 -13.47
N ALA A 167 10.55 9.48 -13.11
CA ALA A 167 9.96 10.73 -13.57
C ALA A 167 10.74 11.96 -13.07
N PHE A 168 11.25 11.94 -11.84
CA PHE A 168 12.13 12.97 -11.30
C PHE A 168 13.48 13.00 -12.04
N ALA A 169 14.14 11.86 -12.21
CA ALA A 169 15.43 11.79 -12.92
C ALA A 169 15.32 12.29 -14.36
N ASN A 170 14.25 11.93 -15.08
CA ASN A 170 13.97 12.42 -16.42
C ASN A 170 13.70 13.94 -16.44
N TRP A 171 12.96 14.46 -15.48
CA TRP A 171 12.77 15.90 -15.36
C TRP A 171 14.11 16.62 -15.14
N VAL A 172 14.96 16.15 -14.22
CA VAL A 172 16.32 16.70 -14.00
C VAL A 172 17.17 16.64 -15.25
N ALA A 173 17.16 15.50 -15.95
CA ALA A 173 17.92 15.32 -17.21
C ALA A 173 17.51 16.30 -18.31
N ASN A 174 16.25 16.73 -18.32
CA ASN A 174 15.70 17.66 -19.32
C ASN A 174 15.75 19.14 -18.89
N LEU A 175 16.25 19.46 -17.71
CA LEU A 175 16.44 20.86 -17.30
C LEU A 175 17.39 21.61 -18.27
N PRO A 176 17.21 22.94 -18.45
CA PRO A 176 18.17 23.77 -19.16
C PRO A 176 19.59 23.59 -18.62
N PRO A 177 20.64 23.64 -19.46
CA PRO A 177 22.02 23.35 -19.03
C PRO A 177 22.54 24.20 -17.86
N ASP A 178 22.05 25.43 -17.73
CA ASP A 178 22.38 26.36 -16.64
C ASP A 178 21.67 26.05 -15.32
N GLN A 179 20.53 25.33 -15.37
CA GLN A 179 19.76 24.91 -14.19
C GLN A 179 20.04 23.46 -13.79
N ARG A 180 20.56 22.64 -14.73
CA ARG A 180 20.83 21.23 -14.51
C ARG A 180 21.95 21.03 -13.49
N PRO A 181 21.77 20.15 -12.48
CA PRO A 181 22.84 19.68 -11.63
C PRO A 181 24.02 19.14 -12.46
N LYS A 182 25.25 19.43 -12.02
CA LYS A 182 26.47 18.91 -12.67
C LYS A 182 26.99 17.66 -11.97
N THR A 183 26.67 17.52 -10.69
CA THR A 183 27.16 16.44 -9.85
C THR A 183 26.02 15.84 -9.04
N ALA A 184 26.10 14.53 -8.78
CA ALA A 184 25.15 13.81 -7.95
C ALA A 184 25.84 12.85 -6.97
N ALA A 185 25.17 12.60 -5.85
CA ALA A 185 25.56 11.62 -4.85
C ALA A 185 24.41 10.64 -4.58
N TYR A 186 24.76 9.38 -4.30
CA TYR A 186 23.84 8.26 -4.17
C TYR A 186 24.07 7.46 -2.87
N PRO A 187 23.77 8.02 -1.68
CA PRO A 187 23.70 7.22 -0.47
C PRO A 187 22.48 6.33 -0.52
N SER A 188 22.60 5.04 -0.17
CA SER A 188 21.50 4.08 -0.21
C SER A 188 21.60 3.05 0.89
N ILE A 189 20.45 2.67 1.45
CA ILE A 189 20.32 1.47 2.25
C ILE A 189 20.55 0.23 1.39
N ASP A 190 21.17 -0.81 1.97
CA ASP A 190 21.29 -2.14 1.36
C ASP A 190 19.96 -2.87 1.48
N ASP A 191 19.05 -2.58 0.55
CA ASP A 191 17.69 -3.11 0.53
C ASP A 191 17.22 -3.38 -0.91
N PRO A 192 16.59 -4.55 -1.17
CA PRO A 192 16.16 -4.94 -2.51
C PRO A 192 15.09 -4.03 -3.14
N PHE A 193 14.48 -3.11 -2.38
CA PHE A 193 13.59 -2.08 -2.90
C PHE A 193 14.35 -0.81 -3.32
N ALA A 194 15.28 -0.34 -2.47
CA ALA A 194 15.99 0.92 -2.70
C ALA A 194 17.05 0.82 -3.81
N GLU A 195 17.79 -0.28 -3.86
CA GLU A 195 18.90 -0.47 -4.80
C GLU A 195 18.49 -0.31 -6.28
N PRO A 196 17.45 -1.00 -6.80
CA PRO A 196 17.07 -0.87 -8.21
C PRO A 196 16.54 0.52 -8.57
N ALA A 197 15.89 1.22 -7.64
CA ALA A 197 15.40 2.57 -7.84
C ALA A 197 16.54 3.58 -7.97
N VAL A 198 17.51 3.52 -7.05
CA VAL A 198 18.70 4.40 -7.09
C VAL A 198 19.53 4.12 -8.34
N ALA A 199 19.71 2.85 -8.72
CA ALA A 199 20.44 2.47 -9.93
C ALA A 199 19.75 2.98 -11.21
N ALA A 200 18.43 2.90 -11.29
CA ALA A 200 17.66 3.41 -12.43
C ALA A 200 17.80 4.94 -12.57
N MET A 201 17.60 5.68 -11.48
CA MET A 201 17.77 7.13 -11.48
C MET A 201 19.20 7.54 -11.83
N ARG A 202 20.20 6.89 -11.23
CA ARG A 202 21.62 7.13 -11.54
C ARG A 202 21.91 6.94 -13.03
N GLY A 203 21.46 5.84 -13.63
CA GLY A 203 21.67 5.56 -15.04
C GLY A 203 21.13 6.66 -15.96
N ILE A 204 19.94 7.21 -15.66
CA ILE A 204 19.35 8.33 -16.41
C ILE A 204 20.18 9.61 -16.23
N LEU A 205 20.59 9.91 -14.99
CA LEU A 205 21.31 11.13 -14.65
C LEU A 205 22.73 11.12 -15.25
N GLU A 206 23.45 9.99 -15.20
CA GLU A 206 24.77 9.83 -15.81
C GLU A 206 24.71 9.95 -17.34
N GLN A 207 23.68 9.38 -17.98
CA GLN A 207 23.43 9.55 -19.44
C GLN A 207 23.18 11.03 -19.80
N ALA A 208 22.60 11.81 -18.90
CA ALA A 208 22.41 13.25 -19.07
C ALA A 208 23.69 14.07 -18.77
N GLY A 209 24.82 13.43 -18.48
CA GLY A 209 26.12 14.07 -18.21
C GLY A 209 26.30 14.56 -16.78
N ILE A 210 25.45 14.12 -15.84
CA ILE A 210 25.60 14.47 -14.40
C ILE A 210 26.60 13.50 -13.80
N GLN A 211 27.70 14.04 -13.24
CA GLN A 211 28.81 13.24 -12.73
C GLN A 211 28.50 12.70 -11.34
N THR A 212 28.68 11.40 -11.13
CA THR A 212 28.67 10.79 -9.81
C THR A 212 29.92 11.20 -9.02
N VAL A 213 29.75 11.84 -7.86
CA VAL A 213 30.86 12.32 -7.00
C VAL A 213 30.92 11.62 -5.66
N TYR A 214 29.88 10.91 -5.26
CA TYR A 214 29.85 10.12 -4.03
C TYR A 214 28.83 9.01 -4.10
N GLU A 215 29.18 7.84 -3.59
CA GLU A 215 28.31 6.69 -3.38
C GLU A 215 28.57 6.08 -2.02
N SER A 216 27.55 5.57 -1.38
CA SER A 216 27.68 4.82 -0.13
C SER A 216 26.47 3.89 0.04
N THR A 217 26.76 2.63 0.33
CA THR A 217 25.73 1.67 0.76
C THR A 217 25.91 1.42 2.25
N TYR A 218 24.80 1.37 2.99
CA TYR A 218 24.80 1.15 4.43
C TYR A 218 23.74 0.12 4.84
N ALA A 219 24.02 -0.61 5.93
CA ALA A 219 23.14 -1.66 6.42
C ALA A 219 21.84 -1.09 7.03
N ILE A 220 20.76 -1.89 7.01
CA ILE A 220 19.43 -1.52 7.50
C ILE A 220 19.41 -1.13 9.00
N ASP A 221 20.35 -1.64 9.78
CA ASP A 221 20.49 -1.34 11.20
C ASP A 221 21.41 -0.13 11.51
N THR A 222 21.86 0.59 10.48
CA THR A 222 22.67 1.80 10.63
C THR A 222 21.89 2.88 11.41
N ARG A 223 22.52 3.45 12.45
CA ARG A 223 21.95 4.51 13.30
C ARG A 223 22.73 5.80 13.28
N ASN A 224 23.97 5.77 12.84
CA ASN A 224 24.84 6.95 12.74
C ASN A 224 25.21 7.21 11.29
N PHE A 225 24.82 8.37 10.79
CA PHE A 225 25.02 8.80 9.40
C PHE A 225 26.12 9.89 9.28
N ASP A 226 26.85 10.20 10.35
CA ASP A 226 27.84 11.28 10.35
C ASP A 226 28.94 11.06 9.32
N THR A 227 29.43 9.83 9.14
CA THR A 227 30.44 9.49 8.15
C THR A 227 29.93 9.72 6.71
N ILE A 228 28.69 9.34 6.44
CA ILE A 228 28.06 9.53 5.12
C ILE A 228 27.85 11.03 4.88
N ALA A 229 27.32 11.74 5.86
CA ALA A 229 27.14 13.20 5.78
C ALA A 229 28.46 13.94 5.57
N ALA A 230 29.56 13.51 6.22
CA ALA A 230 30.91 14.05 5.98
C ALA A 230 31.37 13.77 4.54
N GLY A 231 31.12 12.58 4.00
CA GLY A 231 31.39 12.24 2.60
C GLY A 231 30.63 13.14 1.62
N LEU A 232 29.33 13.35 1.87
CA LEU A 232 28.49 14.28 1.11
C LEU A 232 29.00 15.72 1.19
N LYS A 233 29.40 16.16 2.39
CA LYS A 233 30.01 17.51 2.59
C LYS A 233 31.25 17.70 1.77
N ASN A 234 32.15 16.72 1.80
CA ASN A 234 33.45 16.80 1.11
C ASN A 234 33.29 16.74 -0.42
N SER A 235 32.36 15.94 -0.93
CA SER A 235 32.07 15.81 -2.37
C SER A 235 31.21 16.94 -2.92
N ASN A 236 30.50 17.67 -2.05
CA ASN A 236 29.65 18.83 -2.38
C ASN A 236 28.74 18.62 -3.62
N PRO A 237 27.86 17.63 -3.64
CA PRO A 237 27.03 17.33 -4.79
C PRO A 237 25.94 18.39 -5.01
N ASP A 238 25.60 18.67 -6.28
CA ASP A 238 24.45 19.49 -6.63
C ASP A 238 23.12 18.77 -6.35
N LEU A 239 23.10 17.45 -6.50
CA LEU A 239 21.92 16.57 -6.30
C LEU A 239 22.27 15.43 -5.36
N VAL A 240 21.40 15.17 -4.39
CA VAL A 240 21.43 13.93 -3.59
C VAL A 240 20.21 13.09 -3.93
N VAL A 241 20.42 11.84 -4.31
CA VAL A 241 19.40 10.80 -4.45
C VAL A 241 19.63 9.80 -3.32
N HIS A 242 18.73 9.80 -2.35
CA HIS A 242 18.85 8.95 -1.17
C HIS A 242 17.86 7.78 -1.24
N GLY A 243 18.39 6.57 -1.39
CA GLY A 243 17.62 5.32 -1.23
C GLY A 243 17.44 5.03 0.25
N ALA A 244 16.20 5.11 0.75
CA ALA A 244 15.93 5.05 2.18
C ALA A 244 14.57 4.43 2.51
N GLY A 245 14.45 3.90 3.72
CA GLY A 245 13.21 3.71 4.46
C GLY A 245 12.92 4.91 5.36
N PHE A 246 12.08 4.71 6.38
CA PHE A 246 11.68 5.81 7.27
C PHE A 246 12.81 6.24 8.23
N GLU A 247 13.32 5.33 9.05
CA GLU A 247 14.26 5.63 10.14
C GLU A 247 15.59 6.18 9.62
N ASP A 248 16.14 5.55 8.60
CA ASP A 248 17.38 5.98 7.98
C ASP A 248 17.22 7.28 7.16
N GLY A 249 16.05 7.46 6.54
CA GLY A 249 15.70 8.70 5.87
C GLY A 249 15.70 9.90 6.83
N VAL A 250 15.08 9.74 8.00
CA VAL A 250 15.12 10.74 9.09
C VAL A 250 16.54 10.97 9.60
N GLY A 251 17.28 9.89 9.86
CA GLY A 251 18.67 9.95 10.35
C GLY A 251 19.59 10.70 9.40
N MET A 252 19.49 10.41 8.11
CA MET A 252 20.30 11.07 7.07
C MET A 252 20.02 12.57 6.97
N VAL A 253 18.75 13.00 6.95
CA VAL A 253 18.42 14.43 6.90
C VAL A 253 18.97 15.18 8.10
N ARG A 254 18.88 14.61 9.30
CA ARG A 254 19.44 15.18 10.52
C ARG A 254 20.96 15.30 10.43
N ALA A 255 21.65 14.25 9.96
CA ALA A 255 23.10 14.25 9.79
C ALA A 255 23.57 15.25 8.72
N MET A 256 22.88 15.31 7.57
CA MET A 256 23.16 16.31 6.52
C MET A 256 23.01 17.74 7.04
N ARG A 257 21.99 18.01 7.84
CA ARG A 257 21.84 19.34 8.50
C ARG A 257 22.99 19.65 9.44
N THR A 258 23.33 18.73 10.32
CA THR A 258 24.44 18.90 11.28
C THR A 258 25.77 19.15 10.57
N ALA A 259 26.01 18.45 9.46
CA ALA A 259 27.20 18.63 8.62
C ALA A 259 27.13 19.86 7.70
N ASN A 260 26.00 20.57 7.67
CA ASN A 260 25.74 21.67 6.73
C ASN A 260 25.93 21.24 5.25
N VAL A 261 25.33 20.12 4.87
CA VAL A 261 25.22 19.63 3.48
C VAL A 261 23.98 20.27 2.86
N GLN A 262 24.15 20.99 1.75
CA GLN A 262 23.07 21.74 1.11
C GLN A 262 23.08 21.52 -0.41
N PRO A 263 22.59 20.36 -0.91
CA PRO A 263 22.47 20.14 -2.34
C PRO A 263 21.40 21.07 -2.93
N LYS A 264 21.49 21.37 -4.22
CA LYS A 264 20.44 22.11 -4.94
C LYS A 264 19.14 21.34 -5.01
N LEU A 265 19.21 20.00 -5.11
CA LEU A 265 18.07 19.10 -5.16
C LEU A 265 18.31 17.92 -4.21
N LEU A 266 17.26 17.53 -3.50
CA LEU A 266 17.21 16.33 -2.67
C LEU A 266 16.00 15.48 -3.07
N TYR A 267 16.26 14.27 -3.57
CA TYR A 267 15.27 13.23 -3.72
C TYR A 267 15.51 12.17 -2.63
N GLN A 268 14.46 11.81 -1.92
CA GLN A 268 14.52 10.79 -0.88
C GLN A 268 13.39 9.78 -1.06
N MET A 269 13.71 8.49 -0.99
CA MET A 269 12.71 7.43 -1.05
C MET A 269 12.03 7.23 0.31
N GLY A 270 10.86 6.62 0.30
CA GLY A 270 10.14 6.08 1.46
C GLY A 270 9.77 7.12 2.54
N ALA A 271 10.74 7.60 3.29
CA ALA A 271 10.52 8.45 4.47
C ALA A 271 9.54 9.63 4.26
N PRO A 272 9.62 10.44 3.18
CA PRO A 272 8.73 11.58 3.00
C PRO A 272 7.24 11.22 2.87
N GLY A 273 6.92 10.00 2.42
CA GLY A 273 5.55 9.47 2.30
C GLY A 273 4.86 9.21 3.64
N MET A 274 5.63 9.16 4.74
CA MET A 274 5.09 9.08 6.10
C MET A 274 4.44 10.41 6.56
N GLY A 275 4.38 11.42 5.70
CA GLY A 275 3.61 12.63 5.93
C GLY A 275 4.00 13.38 7.20
N GLU A 276 3.01 13.66 8.06
CA GLU A 276 3.25 14.42 9.30
C GLU A 276 4.28 13.78 10.23
N GLN A 277 4.36 12.45 10.28
CA GLN A 277 5.34 11.76 11.12
C GLN A 277 6.77 12.04 10.67
N TYR A 278 7.00 12.05 9.35
CA TYR A 278 8.29 12.46 8.79
C TYR A 278 8.61 13.92 9.10
N ALA A 279 7.66 14.83 8.86
CA ALA A 279 7.84 16.25 9.13
C ALA A 279 8.19 16.50 10.61
N GLN A 280 7.46 15.86 11.54
CA GLN A 280 7.75 15.97 12.98
C GLN A 280 9.13 15.40 13.33
N ALA A 281 9.53 14.29 12.70
CA ALA A 281 10.81 13.63 12.98
C ALA A 281 12.03 14.45 12.54
N ILE A 282 11.98 15.12 11.39
CA ILE A 282 13.12 15.92 10.89
C ILE A 282 13.03 17.39 11.28
N GLY A 283 11.90 17.87 11.78
CA GLY A 283 11.51 19.27 11.94
C GLY A 283 10.79 19.76 10.68
N PRO A 284 9.54 20.30 10.81
CA PRO A 284 8.72 20.69 9.67
C PRO A 284 9.41 21.66 8.70
N GLU A 285 10.22 22.57 9.27
CA GLU A 285 11.01 23.57 8.53
C GLU A 285 12.11 22.96 7.63
N ASN A 286 12.37 21.64 7.77
CA ASN A 286 13.42 20.94 7.01
C ASN A 286 12.86 20.11 5.86
N THR A 287 11.53 20.06 5.71
CA THR A 287 10.89 19.30 4.64
C THR A 287 10.93 20.03 3.30
N GLU A 288 11.01 21.38 3.31
CA GLU A 288 10.85 22.24 2.15
C GLU A 288 11.78 21.86 0.98
N GLY A 289 11.18 21.53 -0.15
CA GLY A 289 11.90 21.18 -1.38
C GLY A 289 12.30 19.72 -1.54
N ILE A 290 12.04 18.84 -0.56
CA ILE A 290 12.32 17.40 -0.70
C ILE A 290 11.37 16.77 -1.72
N PHE A 291 11.96 16.05 -2.70
CA PHE A 291 11.22 15.27 -3.69
C PHE A 291 11.14 13.80 -3.30
N PHE A 292 10.05 13.15 -3.72
CA PHE A 292 9.89 11.70 -3.60
C PHE A 292 8.81 11.18 -4.57
N SER A 293 8.76 9.88 -4.80
CA SER A 293 7.64 9.23 -5.49
C SER A 293 6.46 9.12 -4.56
N VAL A 294 5.27 9.51 -5.04
CA VAL A 294 4.03 9.54 -4.25
C VAL A 294 3.15 8.38 -4.65
N SER A 295 2.71 7.59 -3.70
CA SER A 295 1.66 6.59 -3.90
C SER A 295 0.27 7.11 -3.56
N HIS A 296 0.18 7.98 -2.54
CA HIS A 296 -1.08 8.50 -2.01
C HIS A 296 -0.95 9.92 -1.46
N THR A 297 -2.03 10.70 -1.57
CA THR A 297 -2.21 11.94 -0.81
C THR A 297 -3.61 11.98 -0.21
N PRO A 298 -3.80 12.54 1.01
CA PRO A 298 -5.11 12.58 1.65
C PRO A 298 -6.19 13.34 0.87
N ASP A 299 -5.80 14.24 -0.03
CA ASP A 299 -6.67 15.03 -0.89
C ASP A 299 -6.82 14.45 -2.31
N ALA A 300 -6.31 13.24 -2.56
CA ALA A 300 -6.45 12.57 -3.85
C ALA A 300 -7.92 12.32 -4.21
N ALA A 301 -8.29 12.62 -5.46
CA ALA A 301 -9.64 12.40 -5.99
C ALA A 301 -9.83 10.95 -6.50
N THR A 302 -9.26 9.96 -5.81
CA THR A 302 -9.36 8.54 -6.14
C THR A 302 -10.57 7.89 -5.47
N SER A 303 -11.00 6.74 -6.03
CA SER A 303 -12.18 6.04 -5.56
C SER A 303 -12.05 5.57 -4.10
N GLY A 304 -13.01 5.96 -3.25
CA GLY A 304 -13.04 5.60 -1.83
C GLY A 304 -12.07 6.38 -0.94
N ASN A 305 -11.22 7.28 -1.50
CA ASN A 305 -10.20 7.98 -0.71
C ASN A 305 -10.80 8.86 0.39
N ALA A 306 -11.83 9.62 0.10
CA ALA A 306 -12.45 10.49 1.10
C ALA A 306 -13.03 9.69 2.29
N GLU A 307 -13.62 8.52 2.04
CA GLU A 307 -14.13 7.63 3.09
C GLU A 307 -13.01 7.04 3.92
N PHE A 308 -11.95 6.52 3.28
CA PHE A 308 -10.75 6.01 3.95
C PHE A 308 -10.12 7.08 4.86
N VAL A 309 -9.82 8.26 4.32
CA VAL A 309 -9.18 9.36 5.05
C VAL A 309 -10.04 9.80 6.23
N ASN A 310 -11.36 9.96 6.05
CA ASN A 310 -12.26 10.33 7.13
C ASN A 310 -12.31 9.26 8.23
N ARG A 311 -12.39 7.96 7.86
CA ARG A 311 -12.39 6.86 8.83
C ARG A 311 -11.08 6.77 9.59
N TYR A 312 -9.95 6.92 8.89
CA TYR A 312 -8.62 6.91 9.50
C TYR A 312 -8.47 8.05 10.52
N ARG A 313 -8.85 9.28 10.14
CA ARG A 313 -8.84 10.45 11.05
C ARG A 313 -9.72 10.24 12.28
N GLN A 314 -10.92 9.72 12.10
CA GLN A 314 -11.84 9.44 13.22
C GLN A 314 -11.26 8.42 14.19
N LYS A 315 -10.60 7.38 13.69
CA LYS A 315 -10.10 6.28 14.50
C LYS A 315 -8.76 6.61 15.18
N TYR A 316 -7.85 7.29 14.46
CA TYR A 316 -6.47 7.47 14.93
C TYR A 316 -6.09 8.92 15.24
N ASN A 317 -7.01 9.87 15.01
CA ASN A 317 -6.78 11.32 15.20
C ASN A 317 -5.49 11.81 14.48
N ALA A 318 -5.25 11.30 13.27
CA ALA A 318 -4.08 11.59 12.44
C ALA A 318 -4.44 11.53 10.95
N GLU A 319 -3.61 12.14 10.10
CA GLU A 319 -3.66 11.93 8.65
C GLU A 319 -3.10 10.53 8.30
N PRO A 320 -3.73 9.81 7.34
CA PRO A 320 -3.16 8.55 6.89
C PRO A 320 -1.89 8.79 6.08
N PRO A 321 -0.76 8.16 6.46
CA PRO A 321 0.43 8.12 5.61
C PRO A 321 0.24 7.15 4.45
N GLU A 322 1.19 7.15 3.50
CA GLU A 322 1.15 6.28 2.32
C GLU A 322 1.03 4.80 2.70
N ASP A 323 1.79 4.32 3.68
CA ASP A 323 1.78 2.91 4.10
C ASP A 323 0.39 2.43 4.57
N ALA A 324 -0.37 3.30 5.22
CA ALA A 324 -1.75 2.99 5.61
C ALA A 324 -2.67 2.91 4.38
N ALA A 325 -2.51 3.82 3.42
CA ALA A 325 -3.28 3.81 2.18
C ALA A 325 -2.96 2.60 1.29
N GLU A 326 -1.71 2.20 1.22
CA GLU A 326 -1.22 1.03 0.49
C GLU A 326 -1.80 -0.28 1.03
N ALA A 327 -1.79 -0.43 2.35
CA ALA A 327 -2.39 -1.58 3.00
C ALA A 327 -3.93 -1.60 2.85
N PHE A 328 -4.59 -0.43 2.93
CA PHE A 328 -6.01 -0.31 2.64
C PHE A 328 -6.32 -0.70 1.19
N ALA A 329 -5.55 -0.23 0.22
CA ALA A 329 -5.68 -0.58 -1.20
C ALA A 329 -5.44 -2.09 -1.43
N THR A 330 -4.51 -2.70 -0.71
CA THR A 330 -4.29 -4.16 -0.74
C THR A 330 -5.56 -4.91 -0.35
N GLY A 331 -6.25 -4.44 0.68
CA GLY A 331 -7.56 -4.94 1.05
C GLY A 331 -8.59 -4.78 -0.07
N GLN A 332 -8.64 -3.62 -0.74
CA GLN A 332 -9.54 -3.39 -1.89
C GLN A 332 -9.24 -4.34 -3.05
N VAL A 333 -7.97 -4.61 -3.35
CA VAL A 333 -7.58 -5.56 -4.40
C VAL A 333 -7.98 -6.99 -4.04
N ILE A 334 -7.77 -7.41 -2.79
CA ILE A 334 -8.25 -8.72 -2.29
C ILE A 334 -9.77 -8.81 -2.41
N GLN A 335 -10.49 -7.77 -2.00
CA GLN A 335 -11.96 -7.69 -2.12
C GLN A 335 -12.42 -7.85 -3.58
N ALA A 336 -11.80 -7.12 -4.51
CA ALA A 336 -12.12 -7.19 -5.93
C ALA A 336 -11.86 -8.59 -6.51
N ALA A 337 -10.74 -9.22 -6.14
CA ALA A 337 -10.40 -10.58 -6.58
C ALA A 337 -11.42 -11.62 -6.09
N VAL A 338 -11.83 -11.53 -4.81
CA VAL A 338 -12.86 -12.42 -4.22
C VAL A 338 -14.21 -12.23 -4.88
N GLN A 339 -14.64 -10.99 -5.08
CA GLN A 339 -15.91 -10.68 -5.73
C GLN A 339 -15.92 -11.11 -7.21
N GLY A 340 -14.80 -10.86 -7.90
CA GLY A 340 -14.66 -11.23 -9.32
C GLY A 340 -14.64 -12.75 -9.55
N ALA A 341 -14.01 -13.51 -8.67
CA ALA A 341 -14.02 -14.97 -8.70
C ALA A 341 -15.32 -15.60 -8.12
N GLY A 342 -16.10 -14.83 -7.36
CA GLY A 342 -17.32 -15.30 -6.70
C GLY A 342 -17.11 -16.30 -5.56
N ASN A 343 -15.86 -16.52 -5.13
CA ASN A 343 -15.53 -17.41 -4.01
C ASN A 343 -14.14 -17.11 -3.45
N VAL A 344 -13.83 -17.64 -2.25
CA VAL A 344 -12.52 -17.47 -1.57
C VAL A 344 -11.63 -18.72 -1.67
N LYS A 345 -12.09 -19.81 -2.26
CA LYS A 345 -11.36 -21.08 -2.28
C LYS A 345 -10.51 -21.24 -3.54
N ASP A 346 -11.00 -20.76 -4.67
CA ASP A 346 -10.30 -20.86 -5.96
C ASP A 346 -9.29 -19.71 -6.11
N GLN A 347 -8.12 -19.93 -5.52
CA GLN A 347 -7.00 -18.98 -5.56
C GLN A 347 -6.53 -18.68 -6.99
N THR A 348 -6.68 -19.67 -7.88
CA THR A 348 -6.30 -19.53 -9.30
C THR A 348 -7.26 -18.61 -10.03
N ALA A 349 -8.56 -18.79 -9.82
CA ALA A 349 -9.57 -17.91 -10.43
C ALA A 349 -9.41 -16.44 -9.99
N MET A 350 -9.09 -16.21 -8.70
CA MET A 350 -8.81 -14.87 -8.20
C MET A 350 -7.56 -14.25 -8.85
N ALA A 351 -6.47 -15.01 -8.96
CA ALA A 351 -5.25 -14.55 -9.61
C ALA A 351 -5.45 -14.27 -11.11
N ASP A 352 -6.21 -15.12 -11.80
CA ASP A 352 -6.51 -14.94 -13.22
C ASP A 352 -7.45 -13.75 -13.46
N TRP A 353 -8.40 -13.52 -12.54
CA TRP A 353 -9.26 -12.35 -12.58
C TRP A 353 -8.45 -11.04 -12.46
N LEU A 354 -7.51 -10.96 -11.52
CA LEU A 354 -6.64 -9.77 -11.36
C LEU A 354 -5.82 -9.48 -12.61
N ARG A 355 -5.31 -10.50 -13.32
CA ARG A 355 -4.56 -10.30 -14.57
C ARG A 355 -5.41 -9.75 -15.72
N GLN A 356 -6.70 -10.00 -15.70
CA GLN A 356 -7.63 -9.62 -16.77
C GLN A 356 -8.37 -8.32 -16.50
N ASN A 357 -8.30 -7.83 -15.26
CA ASN A 357 -9.09 -6.69 -14.82
C ASN A 357 -8.22 -5.63 -14.13
N SER A 358 -8.72 -4.42 -14.12
CA SER A 358 -8.20 -3.35 -13.28
C SER A 358 -9.07 -3.13 -12.05
N VAL A 359 -8.49 -2.61 -10.99
CA VAL A 359 -9.18 -2.32 -9.72
C VAL A 359 -9.05 -0.85 -9.41
N GLU A 360 -10.18 -0.18 -9.15
CA GLU A 360 -10.20 1.18 -8.61
C GLU A 360 -9.92 1.13 -7.11
N THR A 361 -8.90 1.86 -6.67
CA THR A 361 -8.44 1.88 -5.27
C THR A 361 -8.21 3.31 -4.80
N VAL A 362 -7.91 3.47 -3.52
CA VAL A 362 -7.48 4.77 -2.96
C VAL A 362 -6.15 5.26 -3.57
N LEU A 363 -5.34 4.36 -4.14
CA LEU A 363 -4.13 4.71 -4.89
C LEU A 363 -4.41 5.03 -6.38
N GLY A 364 -5.68 5.00 -6.79
CA GLY A 364 -6.11 5.11 -8.18
C GLY A 364 -6.37 3.76 -8.82
N LYS A 365 -6.42 3.74 -10.15
CA LYS A 365 -6.68 2.55 -10.95
C LYS A 365 -5.43 1.70 -11.09
N LEU A 366 -5.46 0.49 -10.55
CA LEU A 366 -4.36 -0.48 -10.62
C LEU A 366 -4.65 -1.58 -11.65
N SER A 367 -3.62 -2.01 -12.34
CA SER A 367 -3.63 -3.18 -13.25
C SER A 367 -2.27 -3.84 -13.24
N TRP A 368 -2.21 -5.09 -13.69
CA TRP A 368 -1.02 -5.93 -13.56
C TRP A 368 -0.62 -6.59 -14.87
N ASN A 369 0.68 -6.80 -15.02
CA ASN A 369 1.25 -7.67 -16.03
C ASN A 369 1.04 -9.15 -15.65
N ASP A 370 1.36 -10.06 -16.56
CA ASP A 370 1.19 -11.50 -16.36
C ASP A 370 1.91 -12.05 -15.12
N ASN A 371 3.02 -11.43 -14.74
CA ASN A 371 3.80 -11.80 -13.55
C ASN A 371 3.30 -11.14 -12.24
N GLY A 372 2.19 -10.39 -12.28
CA GLY A 372 1.62 -9.70 -11.13
C GLY A 372 2.30 -8.38 -10.76
N SER A 373 3.28 -7.91 -11.54
CA SER A 373 3.85 -6.58 -11.37
C SER A 373 2.88 -5.51 -11.85
N PRO A 374 2.84 -4.33 -11.22
CA PRO A 374 1.97 -3.24 -11.63
C PRO A 374 2.34 -2.68 -13.01
N ASN A 375 1.35 -2.10 -13.68
CA ASN A 375 1.47 -1.54 -15.03
C ASN A 375 1.14 -0.05 -15.02
N GLY A 376 2.03 0.77 -14.47
CA GLY A 376 1.84 2.22 -14.39
C GLY A 376 3.12 2.97 -14.05
N SER A 377 3.00 4.14 -13.44
CA SER A 377 4.11 5.00 -13.04
C SER A 377 3.77 5.78 -11.78
N PHE A 378 4.80 6.12 -11.00
CA PHE A 378 4.63 7.00 -9.84
C PHE A 378 4.63 8.48 -10.25
N PRO A 379 3.69 9.28 -9.75
CA PRO A 379 3.84 10.71 -9.74
C PRO A 379 4.94 11.12 -8.77
N ILE A 380 5.48 12.33 -8.95
CA ILE A 380 6.48 12.91 -8.05
C ILE A 380 5.83 13.99 -7.22
N GLY A 381 6.01 13.89 -5.92
CA GLY A 381 5.68 14.90 -4.95
C GLY A 381 6.88 15.73 -4.54
N GLN A 382 6.59 16.92 -4.04
CA GLN A 382 7.55 17.79 -3.38
C GLN A 382 6.90 18.37 -2.13
N TRP A 383 7.64 18.40 -1.05
CA TRP A 383 7.22 19.12 0.15
C TRP A 383 7.29 20.63 -0.11
N GLN A 384 6.15 21.32 0.03
CA GLN A 384 5.99 22.77 -0.20
C GLN A 384 5.05 23.36 0.86
N GLY A 385 5.55 24.31 1.65
CA GLY A 385 4.75 24.95 2.70
C GLY A 385 4.21 23.96 3.73
N GLY A 386 4.98 22.94 4.10
CA GLY A 386 4.61 21.93 5.09
C GLY A 386 3.60 20.89 4.60
N LYS A 387 3.36 20.80 3.29
CA LYS A 387 2.47 19.80 2.67
C LYS A 387 3.12 19.17 1.44
N VAL A 388 2.73 17.96 1.14
CA VAL A 388 3.09 17.30 -0.12
C VAL A 388 2.23 17.87 -1.24
N LYS A 389 2.88 18.24 -2.35
CA LYS A 389 2.24 18.67 -3.60
C LYS A 389 2.74 17.80 -4.74
N LEU A 390 1.82 17.31 -5.57
CA LEU A 390 2.20 16.64 -6.81
C LEU A 390 2.78 17.69 -7.78
N VAL A 391 3.99 17.45 -8.26
CA VAL A 391 4.73 18.39 -9.11
C VAL A 391 5.09 17.81 -10.49
N LEU A 392 5.11 16.47 -10.65
CA LEU A 392 5.36 15.81 -11.93
C LEU A 392 4.46 14.56 -12.08
N PRO A 393 4.04 14.20 -13.30
CA PRO A 393 4.26 14.95 -14.55
C PRO A 393 3.40 16.21 -14.62
N GLU A 394 3.83 17.21 -15.37
CA GLU A 394 3.17 18.53 -15.45
C GLU A 394 1.66 18.49 -15.72
N PRO A 395 1.10 17.63 -16.59
CA PRO A 395 -0.36 17.67 -16.82
C PRO A 395 -1.21 17.34 -15.58
N THR A 396 -0.63 16.63 -14.59
CA THR A 396 -1.30 16.25 -13.34
C THR A 396 -0.74 17.00 -12.12
N ALA A 397 0.21 17.91 -12.34
CA ALA A 397 0.84 18.70 -11.27
C ALA A 397 -0.18 19.60 -10.56
N GLN A 398 -0.16 19.57 -9.24
CA GLN A 398 -0.95 20.46 -8.37
C GLN A 398 -0.23 21.79 -8.12
N SER A 399 1.08 21.80 -8.29
CA SER A 399 1.94 22.96 -8.03
C SER A 399 3.17 22.92 -8.92
N PRO A 400 3.74 24.08 -9.32
CA PRO A 400 5.05 24.11 -9.96
C PRO A 400 6.15 23.61 -8.99
N VAL A 401 7.21 23.07 -9.56
CA VAL A 401 8.40 22.74 -8.79
C VAL A 401 9.01 24.00 -8.16
N ILE A 402 9.32 23.94 -6.87
CA ILE A 402 10.14 24.97 -6.23
C ILE A 402 11.62 24.56 -6.22
N PRO A 403 12.58 25.49 -6.41
CA PRO A 403 13.98 25.15 -6.45
C PRO A 403 14.54 24.87 -5.05
N GLY A 404 15.27 23.78 -4.97
CA GLY A 404 16.19 23.45 -3.87
C GLY A 404 15.56 22.93 -2.60
N TRP A 405 16.30 22.05 -1.95
CA TRP A 405 16.08 21.72 -0.55
C TRP A 405 16.53 22.86 0.34
N ARG A 406 15.65 23.37 1.16
CA ARG A 406 15.88 24.55 2.01
C ARG A 406 15.64 24.21 3.48
N PRO A 407 16.60 23.53 4.14
CA PRO A 407 16.45 23.24 5.56
C PRO A 407 16.46 24.54 6.37
N GLY A 408 15.53 24.63 7.35
CA GLY A 408 15.35 25.83 8.17
C GLY A 408 14.44 26.91 7.57
N GLY A 409 13.80 26.65 6.43
CA GLY A 409 12.77 27.55 5.89
C GLY A 409 13.31 28.88 5.33
N GLN A 410 14.58 28.95 4.89
CA GLN A 410 15.24 30.14 4.34
C GLN A 410 15.14 30.21 2.83
#